data_dc23f64855365307451ccc086bcdd7f5
#
_entry.id   dc23f64855365307451ccc086bcdd7f5
#
_cell.length_a   1.000
_cell.length_b   1.000
_cell.length_c   1.000
_cell.angle_alpha   90.00
_cell.angle_beta   90.00
_cell.angle_gamma   90.00
#
_symmetry.space_group_name_H-M   'P 1'
#
loop_
_entity.id
_entity.type
_entity.pdbx_description
1 polymer ?
#
loop_
_entity_poly.entity_id
_entity_poly.type
_entity_poly.pdbx_seq_one_letter_code
_entity_poly.pdbx_strand_id
1 'polypeptide(L)'
;MNYENKEQKGFQINVMAFLRLVMKKIWLVIALALVLSITGFGMASVAIEDTYTSKISFVVNTVSDSTYAENSDVTASINIAVTYKYILESRSVVEAVVDNSVIPVTYLEVDEAMAVQTISASSVIEMSITTNDPQKSYSIAKAVVENYKDIVSEIYSNADLKVCDYPVQAQHPDSSSAQTLITLIAFVFGALIGIVIIFILYIANDTIRDVEEIGAKVGLNILGTISRIEKNKNSKGLLVTDKKVGFAFTETFKAIRTKVESNAVREGNNVFMVTSACENEGKTTISSNLAITLAQNGKSVLLIDADLRKPAVANLLELERSQTKGLAGVIAGKSSLEATIRYIEKYNIFVIADYHSSDNPSELLSTQKMADIIKAVRSEFDFIIIDTAPASVVTDASVISSLSDATILVVCENKAPVNRIRMAIDDINTNGAEVIGCVYNNTITGSTKKYGKYGKYGYGTYGYGYGSGYGYGYGYGQSKSSK
;
A
#
# COMPACT_ATOMS: atom_id res chain seq x y z
N MET A 1 -39.00 16.24 17.40
CA MET A 1 -38.09 15.25 18.02
C MET A 1 -38.35 13.91 17.32
N ASN A 2 -37.57 13.56 16.33
CA ASN A 2 -37.49 12.22 15.78
C ASN A 2 -35.99 11.97 15.52
N TYR A 3 -35.35 11.28 16.45
CA TYR A 3 -34.05 10.70 16.27
C TYR A 3 -34.24 9.44 15.40
N GLU A 4 -34.23 9.62 14.09
CA GLU A 4 -34.09 8.48 13.17
C GLU A 4 -32.72 7.86 13.31
N ASN A 5 -32.72 6.55 13.57
CA ASN A 5 -31.59 5.65 13.60
C ASN A 5 -30.64 5.90 12.42
N LYS A 6 -29.50 6.57 12.65
CA LYS A 6 -28.34 6.44 11.76
C LYS A 6 -27.83 5.02 11.91
N GLU A 7 -28.23 4.15 10.97
CA GLU A 7 -27.55 2.88 10.75
C GLU A 7 -26.05 3.11 10.80
N GLN A 8 -25.39 2.48 11.75
CA GLN A 8 -23.94 2.35 11.79
C GLN A 8 -23.54 1.60 10.50
N LYS A 9 -23.25 2.35 9.44
CA LYS A 9 -22.55 1.79 8.26
C LYS A 9 -21.25 1.20 8.76
N GLY A 10 -21.18 -0.14 8.79
CA GLY A 10 -20.03 -0.89 9.23
C GLY A 10 -18.76 -0.40 8.53
N PHE A 11 -17.66 -0.55 9.19
CA PHE A 11 -16.31 -0.18 8.75
C PHE A 11 -16.03 -0.73 7.35
N GLN A 12 -16.12 0.12 6.33
CA GLN A 12 -15.86 -0.26 4.94
C GLN A 12 -14.36 -0.16 4.67
N ILE A 13 -13.71 -1.31 4.54
CA ILE A 13 -12.28 -1.38 4.17
C ILE A 13 -12.15 -1.04 2.68
N ASN A 14 -11.45 0.03 2.36
CA ASN A 14 -11.06 0.31 0.98
C ASN A 14 -9.85 -0.57 0.62
N VAL A 15 -10.11 -1.74 0.01
CA VAL A 15 -9.12 -2.75 -0.35
C VAL A 15 -8.00 -2.15 -1.23
N MET A 16 -8.36 -1.25 -2.17
CA MET A 16 -7.36 -0.64 -3.05
C MET A 16 -6.41 0.31 -2.29
N ALA A 17 -6.93 1.04 -1.31
CA ALA A 17 -6.10 1.90 -0.46
C ALA A 17 -5.18 1.07 0.45
N PHE A 18 -5.67 -0.05 0.98
CA PHE A 18 -4.87 -1.00 1.75
C PHE A 18 -3.74 -1.59 0.91
N LEU A 19 -4.03 -2.09 -0.31
CA LEU A 19 -3.02 -2.64 -1.22
C LEU A 19 -1.92 -1.61 -1.57
N ARG A 20 -2.29 -0.35 -1.80
CA ARG A 20 -1.31 0.73 -2.03
C ARG A 20 -0.41 0.95 -0.81
N LEU A 21 -0.96 0.85 0.40
CA LEU A 21 -0.18 0.98 1.63
C LEU A 21 0.79 -0.20 1.80
N VAL A 22 0.34 -1.42 1.50
CA VAL A 22 1.18 -2.62 1.50
C VAL A 22 2.33 -2.45 0.51
N MET A 23 2.05 -2.04 -0.74
CA MET A 23 3.10 -1.78 -1.74
C MET A 23 4.10 -0.70 -1.30
N LYS A 24 3.62 0.38 -0.68
CA LYS A 24 4.49 1.45 -0.17
C LYS A 24 5.39 1.00 0.98
N LYS A 25 4.91 0.05 1.80
CA LYS A 25 5.61 -0.46 2.99
C LYS A 25 6.08 -1.91 2.82
N ILE A 26 6.17 -2.41 1.59
CA ILE A 26 6.54 -3.81 1.30
C ILE A 26 7.91 -4.18 1.86
N TRP A 27 8.81 -3.20 1.96
CA TRP A 27 10.13 -3.40 2.58
C TRP A 27 10.04 -3.88 4.03
N LEU A 28 9.01 -3.47 4.78
CA LEU A 28 8.78 -3.91 6.16
C LEU A 28 8.36 -5.38 6.21
N VAL A 29 7.51 -5.82 5.27
CA VAL A 29 7.10 -7.22 5.13
C VAL A 29 8.31 -8.09 4.81
N ILE A 30 9.13 -7.67 3.84
CA ILE A 30 10.35 -8.38 3.43
C ILE A 30 11.36 -8.43 4.58
N ALA A 31 11.58 -7.32 5.26
CA ALA A 31 12.51 -7.26 6.39
C ALA A 31 12.11 -8.22 7.52
N LEU A 32 10.82 -8.25 7.88
CA LEU A 32 10.32 -9.13 8.93
C LEU A 32 10.37 -10.62 8.53
N ALA A 33 10.05 -10.91 7.26
CA ALA A 33 10.16 -12.25 6.71
C ALA A 33 11.61 -12.76 6.72
N LEU A 34 12.57 -11.91 6.34
CA LEU A 34 14.00 -12.26 6.39
C LEU A 34 14.50 -12.47 7.82
N VAL A 35 14.13 -11.60 8.76
CA VAL A 35 14.54 -11.74 10.17
C VAL A 35 14.03 -13.06 10.74
N LEU A 36 12.75 -13.39 10.54
CA LEU A 36 12.19 -14.65 11.03
C LEU A 36 12.74 -15.87 10.30
N SER A 37 13.05 -15.77 9.01
CA SER A 37 13.70 -16.82 8.24
C SER A 37 15.12 -17.12 8.78
N ILE A 38 15.92 -16.09 9.03
CA ILE A 38 17.29 -16.24 9.58
C ILE A 38 17.24 -16.86 11.00
N THR A 39 16.34 -16.37 11.85
CA THR A 39 16.18 -16.92 13.19
C THR A 39 15.65 -18.37 13.16
N GLY A 40 14.70 -18.66 12.27
CA GLY A 40 14.16 -20.00 12.06
C GLY A 40 15.22 -20.98 11.57
N PHE A 41 16.06 -20.57 10.62
CA PHE A 41 17.20 -21.35 10.16
C PHE A 41 18.20 -21.62 11.30
N GLY A 42 18.57 -20.57 12.04
CA GLY A 42 19.51 -20.70 13.17
C GLY A 42 18.98 -21.64 14.27
N MET A 43 17.68 -21.56 14.58
CA MET A 43 17.07 -22.50 15.53
C MET A 43 17.01 -23.92 14.98
N ALA A 44 16.65 -24.09 13.71
CA ALA A 44 16.59 -25.41 13.08
C ALA A 44 17.97 -26.08 13.00
N SER A 45 19.03 -25.32 12.68
CA SER A 45 20.40 -25.84 12.62
C SER A 45 21.00 -26.26 13.96
N VAL A 46 20.47 -25.71 15.06
CA VAL A 46 20.89 -26.15 16.43
C VAL A 46 20.02 -27.29 16.93
N ALA A 47 18.73 -27.32 16.57
CA ALA A 47 17.78 -28.31 17.11
C ALA A 47 17.73 -29.63 16.33
N ILE A 48 18.13 -29.62 15.06
CA ILE A 48 18.10 -30.78 14.18
C ILE A 48 19.53 -31.23 13.95
N GLU A 49 19.89 -32.41 14.48
CA GLU A 49 21.19 -33.04 14.23
C GLU A 49 21.28 -33.46 12.75
N ASP A 50 22.46 -33.29 12.18
CA ASP A 50 22.72 -33.75 10.81
C ASP A 50 22.78 -35.30 10.78
N THR A 51 21.92 -35.89 9.97
CA THR A 51 21.87 -37.31 9.70
C THR A 51 22.17 -37.63 8.25
N TYR A 52 22.83 -38.74 8.03
CA TYR A 52 23.23 -39.20 6.68
C TYR A 52 22.75 -40.61 6.46
N THR A 53 21.98 -40.84 5.40
CA THR A 53 21.42 -42.16 5.10
C THR A 53 22.10 -42.77 3.90
N SER A 54 22.58 -44.01 4.07
CA SER A 54 23.02 -44.86 2.98
C SER A 54 21.98 -45.97 2.75
N LYS A 55 21.54 -46.14 1.52
CA LYS A 55 20.46 -47.08 1.15
C LYS A 55 21.00 -48.27 0.40
N ILE A 56 20.38 -49.42 0.61
CA ILE A 56 20.61 -50.67 -0.10
C ILE A 56 19.26 -51.20 -0.56
N SER A 57 19.14 -51.66 -1.78
CA SER A 57 17.95 -52.34 -2.27
C SER A 57 18.26 -53.79 -2.61
N PHE A 58 17.46 -54.71 -2.06
CA PHE A 58 17.52 -56.09 -2.34
C PHE A 58 16.27 -56.56 -3.09
N VAL A 59 16.43 -57.51 -4.02
CA VAL A 59 15.31 -58.16 -4.68
C VAL A 59 15.29 -59.63 -4.37
N VAL A 60 14.13 -60.16 -4.04
CA VAL A 60 13.90 -61.59 -3.77
C VAL A 60 13.48 -62.27 -5.09
N ASN A 61 14.27 -63.25 -5.50
CA ASN A 61 13.94 -64.13 -6.61
C ASN A 61 13.62 -65.56 -6.10
N THR A 62 12.43 -66.06 -6.40
CA THR A 62 12.15 -67.49 -6.21
C THR A 62 12.81 -68.28 -7.34
N VAL A 63 13.52 -69.32 -6.97
CA VAL A 63 14.10 -70.28 -7.95
C VAL A 63 12.98 -71.18 -8.42
N SER A 64 12.35 -70.85 -9.58
CA SER A 64 11.44 -71.77 -10.26
C SER A 64 12.09 -72.32 -11.52
N ASP A 65 12.01 -73.64 -11.70
CA ASP A 65 12.54 -74.36 -12.88
C ASP A 65 11.73 -74.07 -14.20
N SER A 66 10.71 -73.21 -14.12
CA SER A 66 9.82 -72.86 -15.23
C SER A 66 10.29 -71.63 -16.02
N THR A 67 10.23 -71.72 -17.34
CA THR A 67 10.69 -70.67 -18.28
C THR A 67 9.79 -69.40 -18.31
N TYR A 68 8.67 -69.40 -17.55
CA TYR A 68 7.73 -68.27 -17.45
C TYR A 68 7.35 -68.11 -15.99
N ALA A 69 7.51 -66.86 -15.47
CA ALA A 69 7.04 -66.48 -14.13
C ALA A 69 5.49 -66.45 -14.13
N GLU A 70 4.87 -67.36 -13.35
CA GLU A 70 3.44 -67.32 -13.11
C GLU A 70 3.11 -66.27 -11.98
N ASN A 71 1.85 -65.80 -11.94
CA ASN A 71 1.40 -64.89 -10.89
C ASN A 71 1.59 -65.43 -9.46
N SER A 72 1.61 -66.74 -9.30
CA SER A 72 1.93 -67.47 -8.04
C SER A 72 3.34 -67.20 -7.56
N ASP A 73 4.33 -67.10 -8.49
CA ASP A 73 5.75 -66.89 -8.15
C ASP A 73 6.00 -65.46 -7.68
N VAL A 74 5.28 -64.46 -8.25
CA VAL A 74 5.34 -63.07 -7.81
C VAL A 74 4.78 -62.94 -6.37
N THR A 75 3.63 -63.58 -6.11
CA THR A 75 3.01 -63.53 -4.78
C THR A 75 3.90 -64.27 -3.73
N ALA A 76 4.51 -65.39 -4.13
CA ALA A 76 5.47 -66.07 -3.28
C ALA A 76 6.70 -65.21 -2.99
N SER A 77 7.26 -64.53 -3.97
CA SER A 77 8.41 -63.64 -3.79
C SER A 77 8.10 -62.47 -2.87
N ILE A 78 6.87 -61.86 -2.92
CA ILE A 78 6.41 -60.82 -2.01
C ILE A 78 6.33 -61.34 -0.58
N ASN A 79 5.75 -62.53 -0.35
CA ASN A 79 5.65 -63.12 0.98
C ASN A 79 7.03 -63.48 1.54
N ILE A 80 7.95 -63.96 0.72
CA ILE A 80 9.31 -64.26 1.15
C ILE A 80 10.09 -63.00 1.46
N ALA A 81 9.84 -61.86 0.76
CA ALA A 81 10.45 -60.55 1.04
C ALA A 81 10.15 -60.09 2.48
N VAL A 82 8.94 -60.36 2.97
CA VAL A 82 8.60 -60.10 4.40
C VAL A 82 9.45 -60.94 5.35
N THR A 83 9.69 -62.20 5.03
CA THR A 83 10.55 -63.10 5.84
C THR A 83 12.00 -62.59 5.82
N TYR A 84 12.52 -62.24 4.66
CA TYR A 84 13.87 -61.69 4.55
C TYR A 84 14.04 -60.34 5.25
N LYS A 85 13.02 -59.52 5.30
CA LYS A 85 13.03 -58.33 6.13
C LYS A 85 13.38 -58.67 7.57
N TYR A 86 12.67 -59.59 8.17
CA TYR A 86 12.95 -60.03 9.58
C TYR A 86 14.34 -60.63 9.73
N ILE A 87 14.85 -61.39 8.74
CA ILE A 87 16.18 -61.96 8.79
C ILE A 87 17.23 -60.82 8.73
N LEU A 88 17.04 -59.83 7.87
CA LEU A 88 17.94 -58.68 7.73
C LEU A 88 17.94 -57.77 8.96
N GLU A 89 16.84 -57.72 9.72
CA GLU A 89 16.73 -57.05 11.02
C GLU A 89 17.21 -57.92 12.20
N SER A 90 17.64 -59.16 11.95
CA SER A 90 18.00 -60.09 13.01
C SER A 90 19.32 -59.72 13.69
N ARG A 91 19.45 -60.15 14.95
CA ARG A 91 20.65 -59.97 15.75
C ARG A 91 21.92 -60.49 15.07
N SER A 92 21.80 -61.62 14.35
CA SER A 92 22.94 -62.23 13.65
C SER A 92 23.51 -61.35 12.57
N VAL A 93 22.65 -60.61 11.85
CA VAL A 93 23.07 -59.62 10.82
C VAL A 93 23.76 -58.44 11.50
N VAL A 94 23.19 -57.91 12.58
CA VAL A 94 23.74 -56.78 13.33
C VAL A 94 25.15 -57.14 13.88
N GLU A 95 25.28 -58.33 14.51
CA GLU A 95 26.57 -58.83 15.05
C GLU A 95 27.62 -59.02 13.93
N ALA A 96 27.24 -59.61 12.80
CA ALA A 96 28.14 -59.74 11.66
C ALA A 96 28.59 -58.41 11.06
N VAL A 97 27.70 -57.40 11.06
CA VAL A 97 28.04 -56.04 10.62
C VAL A 97 29.01 -55.36 11.59
N VAL A 98 28.83 -55.56 12.91
CA VAL A 98 29.75 -55.04 13.94
C VAL A 98 31.14 -55.64 13.78
N ASP A 99 31.23 -56.95 13.55
CA ASP A 99 32.50 -57.65 13.42
C ASP A 99 33.27 -57.33 12.12
N ASN A 100 32.56 -57.01 11.06
CA ASN A 100 33.13 -56.81 9.74
C ASN A 100 33.16 -55.33 9.27
N SER A 101 32.63 -54.37 10.06
CA SER A 101 32.65 -52.98 9.71
C SER A 101 34.09 -52.43 9.77
N VAL A 102 34.49 -51.65 8.72
CA VAL A 102 35.78 -51.01 8.64
C VAL A 102 35.97 -49.93 9.72
N ILE A 103 34.88 -49.29 10.11
CA ILE A 103 34.82 -48.29 11.18
C ILE A 103 34.31 -48.96 12.43
N PRO A 104 34.98 -48.82 13.60
CA PRO A 104 34.47 -49.40 14.84
C PRO A 104 33.08 -48.90 15.16
N VAL A 105 32.15 -49.85 15.32
CA VAL A 105 30.74 -49.58 15.67
C VAL A 105 30.29 -50.56 16.76
N THR A 106 29.38 -50.10 17.60
CA THR A 106 28.77 -50.96 18.61
C THR A 106 27.48 -51.59 18.11
N TYR A 107 27.07 -52.67 18.73
CA TYR A 107 25.79 -53.32 18.41
C TYR A 107 24.61 -52.34 18.45
N LEU A 108 24.52 -51.53 19.49
CA LEU A 108 23.44 -50.55 19.67
C LEU A 108 23.43 -49.49 18.56
N GLU A 109 24.59 -49.01 18.16
CA GLU A 109 24.69 -48.03 17.09
C GLU A 109 24.25 -48.58 15.72
N VAL A 110 24.51 -49.86 15.44
CA VAL A 110 24.08 -50.51 14.20
C VAL A 110 22.58 -50.77 14.22
N ASP A 111 22.07 -51.30 15.36
CA ASP A 111 20.66 -51.64 15.56
C ASP A 111 19.77 -50.36 15.44
N GLU A 112 20.16 -49.27 16.08
CA GLU A 112 19.44 -47.99 16.01
C GLU A 112 19.55 -47.30 14.63
N ALA A 113 20.66 -47.51 13.91
CA ALA A 113 20.89 -46.90 12.60
C ALA A 113 20.16 -47.62 11.47
N MET A 114 19.81 -48.90 11.66
CA MET A 114 19.33 -49.78 10.61
C MET A 114 17.80 -49.83 10.57
N ALA A 115 17.21 -49.53 9.42
CA ALA A 115 15.78 -49.72 9.18
C ALA A 115 15.55 -50.46 7.87
N VAL A 116 14.71 -51.51 7.92
CA VAL A 116 14.40 -52.34 6.77
C VAL A 116 12.92 -52.30 6.47
N GLN A 117 12.58 -52.05 5.25
CA GLN A 117 11.19 -51.99 4.80
C GLN A 117 10.98 -52.74 3.48
N THR A 118 9.81 -53.31 3.32
CA THR A 118 9.38 -53.90 2.04
C THR A 118 8.60 -52.85 1.25
N ILE A 119 8.88 -52.73 -0.06
CA ILE A 119 8.09 -51.86 -0.91
C ILE A 119 6.76 -52.54 -1.23
N SER A 120 5.65 -51.86 -0.97
CA SER A 120 4.30 -52.42 -1.12
C SER A 120 4.09 -53.09 -2.46
N ALA A 121 3.54 -54.34 -2.44
CA ALA A 121 3.25 -55.17 -3.59
C ALA A 121 4.46 -55.46 -4.49
N SER A 122 5.66 -55.46 -3.95
CA SER A 122 6.89 -55.82 -4.68
C SER A 122 7.75 -56.83 -3.87
N SER A 123 8.64 -57.52 -4.59
CA SER A 123 9.65 -58.38 -4.00
C SER A 123 10.93 -57.63 -3.59
N VAL A 124 10.84 -56.30 -3.54
CA VAL A 124 11.98 -55.41 -3.20
C VAL A 124 11.98 -55.08 -1.71
N ILE A 125 13.15 -55.19 -1.10
CA ILE A 125 13.42 -54.77 0.28
C ILE A 125 14.38 -53.60 0.23
N GLU A 126 14.03 -52.48 0.81
CA GLU A 126 14.90 -51.36 1.02
C GLU A 126 15.42 -51.36 2.45
N MET A 127 16.74 -51.31 2.60
CA MET A 127 17.42 -51.13 3.88
C MET A 127 18.07 -49.75 3.88
N SER A 128 17.80 -48.97 4.90
CA SER A 128 18.39 -47.62 5.12
C SER A 128 19.23 -47.63 6.39
N ILE A 129 20.45 -47.14 6.28
CA ILE A 129 21.38 -46.98 7.40
C ILE A 129 21.59 -45.49 7.65
N THR A 130 21.09 -44.99 8.77
CA THR A 130 21.12 -43.56 9.11
C THR A 130 22.00 -43.31 10.31
N THR A 131 23.05 -42.51 10.15
CA THR A 131 23.95 -42.11 11.23
C THR A 131 24.28 -40.61 11.15
N ASN A 132 24.99 -40.10 12.13
CA ASN A 132 25.49 -38.70 12.13
C ASN A 132 26.78 -38.49 11.32
N ASP A 133 27.34 -39.56 10.75
CA ASP A 133 28.55 -39.53 9.93
C ASP A 133 28.34 -40.25 8.59
N PRO A 134 28.54 -39.56 7.43
CA PRO A 134 28.34 -40.16 6.11
C PRO A 134 29.28 -41.32 5.80
N GLN A 135 30.46 -41.35 6.41
CA GLN A 135 31.38 -42.48 6.25
C GLN A 135 30.94 -43.68 7.07
N LYS A 136 30.37 -43.42 8.27
CA LYS A 136 29.87 -44.46 9.17
C LYS A 136 28.63 -45.14 8.58
N SER A 137 27.65 -44.40 8.09
CA SER A 137 26.45 -44.97 7.45
C SER A 137 26.83 -45.79 6.19
N TYR A 138 27.77 -45.31 5.38
CA TYR A 138 28.26 -46.06 4.23
C TYR A 138 29.04 -47.32 4.60
N SER A 139 29.92 -47.26 5.63
CA SER A 139 30.70 -48.44 6.12
C SER A 139 29.79 -49.57 6.66
N ILE A 140 28.78 -49.20 7.45
CA ILE A 140 27.78 -50.16 7.96
C ILE A 140 27.01 -50.78 6.77
N ALA A 141 26.50 -49.93 5.85
CA ALA A 141 25.77 -50.42 4.68
C ALA A 141 26.61 -51.35 3.79
N LYS A 142 27.87 -51.04 3.62
CA LYS A 142 28.83 -51.88 2.88
C LYS A 142 29.08 -53.21 3.59
N ALA A 143 29.24 -53.22 4.90
CA ALA A 143 29.42 -54.45 5.70
C ALA A 143 28.17 -55.35 5.61
N VAL A 144 26.95 -54.78 5.55
CA VAL A 144 25.73 -55.56 5.27
C VAL A 144 25.83 -56.27 3.93
N VAL A 145 26.19 -55.54 2.86
CA VAL A 145 26.28 -56.10 1.48
C VAL A 145 27.36 -57.16 1.39
N GLU A 146 28.42 -57.08 2.12
CA GLU A 146 29.51 -58.07 2.10
C GLU A 146 29.17 -59.35 2.85
N ASN A 147 28.32 -59.28 3.89
CA ASN A 147 28.08 -60.42 4.79
C ASN A 147 26.67 -61.02 4.74
N TYR A 148 25.67 -60.35 4.09
CA TYR A 148 24.27 -60.80 4.11
C TYR A 148 24.08 -62.20 3.51
N LYS A 149 24.84 -62.56 2.49
CA LYS A 149 24.67 -63.86 1.77
C LYS A 149 24.90 -65.08 2.68
N ASP A 150 25.96 -65.04 3.46
CA ASP A 150 26.32 -66.12 4.32
C ASP A 150 25.23 -66.35 5.39
N ILE A 151 24.72 -65.32 5.98
CA ILE A 151 23.70 -65.35 7.00
C ILE A 151 22.34 -65.78 6.45
N VAL A 152 21.96 -65.20 5.31
CA VAL A 152 20.66 -65.48 4.66
C VAL A 152 20.61 -66.91 4.14
N SER A 153 21.71 -67.43 3.54
CA SER A 153 21.79 -68.79 3.01
C SER A 153 21.75 -69.86 4.10
N GLU A 154 22.23 -69.53 5.28
CA GLU A 154 22.19 -70.43 6.45
C GLU A 154 20.76 -70.59 7.00
N ILE A 155 19.95 -69.48 6.96
CA ILE A 155 18.62 -69.46 7.55
C ILE A 155 17.55 -69.91 6.53
N TYR A 156 17.69 -69.56 5.22
CA TYR A 156 16.68 -69.82 4.18
C TYR A 156 17.28 -70.14 2.81
N SER A 157 17.19 -71.40 2.43
CA SER A 157 17.87 -71.93 1.24
C SER A 157 17.02 -71.96 -0.07
N ASN A 158 15.72 -71.64 0.01
CA ASN A 158 14.77 -71.84 -1.11
C ASN A 158 14.52 -70.59 -1.97
N ALA A 159 15.16 -69.48 -1.71
CA ALA A 159 15.08 -68.26 -2.53
C ALA A 159 16.42 -67.53 -2.53
N ASP A 160 16.69 -66.78 -3.61
CA ASP A 160 17.92 -66.05 -3.82
C ASP A 160 17.65 -64.56 -3.54
N LEU A 161 18.37 -63.95 -2.58
CA LEU A 161 18.35 -62.52 -2.28
C LEU A 161 19.51 -61.85 -3.02
N LYS A 162 19.20 -60.91 -3.93
CA LYS A 162 20.21 -60.20 -4.70
C LYS A 162 20.20 -58.73 -4.40
N VAL A 163 21.39 -58.10 -4.34
CA VAL A 163 21.51 -56.67 -4.26
C VAL A 163 21.13 -56.06 -5.59
N CYS A 164 20.14 -55.17 -5.60
CA CYS A 164 19.71 -54.36 -6.74
C CYS A 164 20.47 -53.05 -6.80
N ASP A 165 20.49 -52.32 -5.67
CA ASP A 165 21.23 -51.09 -5.57
C ASP A 165 22.27 -51.17 -4.43
N TYR A 166 23.50 -50.85 -4.77
CA TYR A 166 24.61 -50.81 -3.84
C TYR A 166 24.63 -49.51 -3.03
N PRO A 167 25.12 -49.55 -1.79
CA PRO A 167 25.18 -48.37 -0.93
C PRO A 167 26.10 -47.31 -1.53
N VAL A 168 25.68 -46.04 -1.43
CA VAL A 168 26.44 -44.89 -1.81
C VAL A 168 26.60 -43.96 -0.62
N GLN A 169 27.78 -43.37 -0.49
CA GLN A 169 28.03 -42.40 0.59
C GLN A 169 27.19 -41.15 0.37
N ALA A 170 26.42 -40.76 1.37
CA ALA A 170 25.62 -39.54 1.31
C ALA A 170 26.51 -38.30 1.21
N GLN A 171 26.19 -37.42 0.26
CA GLN A 171 26.93 -36.17 0.02
C GLN A 171 26.38 -35.00 0.82
N HIS A 172 25.10 -35.08 1.19
CA HIS A 172 24.39 -34.02 1.93
C HIS A 172 23.61 -34.64 3.07
N PRO A 173 23.46 -33.95 4.20
CA PRO A 173 22.63 -34.43 5.30
C PRO A 173 21.15 -34.45 4.91
N ASP A 174 20.41 -35.42 5.39
CA ASP A 174 18.95 -35.56 5.22
C ASP A 174 18.20 -34.47 5.97
N SER A 175 18.76 -33.99 7.09
CA SER A 175 18.25 -32.85 7.87
C SER A 175 18.12 -31.55 7.05
N SER A 176 18.87 -31.42 5.94
CA SER A 176 18.85 -30.22 5.09
C SER A 176 17.46 -29.91 4.52
N SER A 177 16.68 -30.92 4.22
CA SER A 177 15.32 -30.78 3.73
C SER A 177 14.36 -30.28 4.81
N ALA A 178 14.49 -30.76 6.04
CA ALA A 178 13.69 -30.33 7.19
C ALA A 178 14.06 -28.88 7.60
N GLN A 179 15.35 -28.57 7.63
CA GLN A 179 15.85 -27.20 7.92
C GLN A 179 15.35 -26.19 6.88
N THR A 180 15.37 -26.54 5.59
CA THR A 180 14.84 -25.67 4.51
C THR A 180 13.34 -25.48 4.62
N LEU A 181 12.58 -26.52 4.98
CA LEU A 181 11.13 -26.43 5.18
C LEU A 181 10.78 -25.50 6.35
N ILE A 182 11.46 -25.64 7.50
CA ILE A 182 11.27 -24.76 8.67
C ILE A 182 11.61 -23.32 8.32
N THR A 183 12.70 -23.10 7.59
CA THR A 183 13.11 -21.77 7.12
C THR A 183 12.05 -21.13 6.22
N LEU A 184 11.47 -21.90 5.30
CA LEU A 184 10.39 -21.44 4.43
C LEU A 184 9.12 -21.09 5.19
N ILE A 185 8.73 -21.95 6.15
CA ILE A 185 7.57 -21.69 7.03
C ILE A 185 7.79 -20.42 7.84
N ALA A 186 8.98 -20.22 8.41
CA ALA A 186 9.34 -19.04 9.17
C ALA A 186 9.29 -17.76 8.29
N PHE A 187 9.74 -17.85 7.04
CA PHE A 187 9.64 -16.76 6.06
C PHE A 187 8.19 -16.37 5.78
N VAL A 188 7.33 -17.33 5.46
CA VAL A 188 5.90 -17.09 5.19
C VAL A 188 5.20 -16.49 6.41
N PHE A 189 5.49 -17.03 7.60
CA PHE A 189 4.92 -16.52 8.85
C PHE A 189 5.35 -15.07 9.13
N GLY A 190 6.63 -14.76 8.87
CA GLY A 190 7.14 -13.39 8.98
C GLY A 190 6.46 -12.43 8.02
N ALA A 191 6.20 -12.86 6.79
CA ALA A 191 5.46 -12.06 5.82
C ALA A 191 4.02 -11.79 6.27
N LEU A 192 3.33 -12.79 6.80
CA LEU A 192 1.97 -12.65 7.34
C LEU A 192 1.92 -11.65 8.51
N ILE A 193 2.85 -11.75 9.46
CA ILE A 193 2.95 -10.79 10.57
C ILE A 193 3.18 -9.37 10.03
N GLY A 194 4.05 -9.20 9.03
CA GLY A 194 4.29 -7.91 8.39
C GLY A 194 3.02 -7.31 7.78
N ILE A 195 2.20 -8.12 7.11
CA ILE A 195 0.91 -7.69 6.55
C ILE A 195 -0.07 -7.29 7.67
N VAL A 196 -0.14 -8.07 8.75
CA VAL A 196 -1.00 -7.76 9.92
C VAL A 196 -0.59 -6.43 10.57
N ILE A 197 0.70 -6.18 10.73
CA ILE A 197 1.21 -4.90 11.26
C ILE A 197 0.79 -3.75 10.35
N ILE A 198 0.94 -3.89 9.01
CA ILE A 198 0.49 -2.86 8.07
C ILE A 198 -1.02 -2.66 8.16
N PHE A 199 -1.79 -3.71 8.37
CA PHE A 199 -3.25 -3.63 8.53
C PHE A 199 -3.64 -2.86 9.81
N ILE A 200 -2.96 -3.12 10.92
CA ILE A 200 -3.16 -2.37 12.18
C ILE A 200 -2.81 -0.88 11.96
N LEU A 201 -1.69 -0.59 11.31
CA LEU A 201 -1.30 0.78 10.96
C LEU A 201 -2.30 1.44 9.99
N TYR A 202 -2.93 0.66 9.10
CA TYR A 202 -3.97 1.14 8.20
C TYR A 202 -5.23 1.57 8.96
N ILE A 203 -5.65 0.80 9.96
CA ILE A 203 -6.82 1.11 10.80
C ILE A 203 -6.52 2.28 11.74
N ALA A 204 -5.33 2.30 12.34
CA ALA A 204 -4.92 3.36 13.27
C ALA A 204 -4.82 4.74 12.61
N ASN A 205 -4.56 4.81 11.30
CA ASN A 205 -4.55 6.05 10.53
C ASN A 205 -5.93 6.33 9.93
N ASP A 206 -6.81 6.94 10.72
CA ASP A 206 -8.14 7.38 10.26
C ASP A 206 -8.04 8.71 9.48
N THR A 207 -7.60 8.63 8.22
CA THR A 207 -7.54 9.76 7.27
C THR A 207 -8.66 9.65 6.23
N ILE A 208 -9.02 10.77 5.60
CA ILE A 208 -9.95 10.79 4.46
C ILE A 208 -9.23 10.22 3.23
N ARG A 209 -9.78 9.13 2.68
CA ARG A 209 -9.20 8.39 1.55
C ARG A 209 -10.05 8.42 0.29
N ASP A 210 -11.32 8.79 0.44
CA ASP A 210 -12.27 8.90 -0.66
C ASP A 210 -13.20 10.10 -0.44
N VAL A 211 -13.71 10.64 -1.54
CA VAL A 211 -14.65 11.76 -1.55
C VAL A 211 -15.90 11.46 -0.74
N GLU A 212 -16.41 10.22 -0.82
CA GLU A 212 -17.61 9.77 -0.11
C GLU A 212 -17.43 9.77 1.43
N GLU A 213 -16.20 9.63 1.91
CA GLU A 213 -15.89 9.63 3.35
C GLU A 213 -16.05 11.03 3.98
N ILE A 214 -15.93 12.11 3.19
CA ILE A 214 -16.06 13.48 3.69
C ILE A 214 -17.45 13.71 4.28
N GLY A 215 -18.50 13.43 3.51
CA GLY A 215 -19.87 13.54 4.00
C GLY A 215 -20.17 12.63 5.18
N ALA A 216 -19.68 11.38 5.13
CA ALA A 216 -19.93 10.37 6.16
C ALA A 216 -19.16 10.63 7.48
N LYS A 217 -17.89 11.07 7.39
CA LYS A 217 -17.01 11.21 8.55
C LYS A 217 -16.99 12.63 9.14
N VAL A 218 -17.13 13.66 8.30
CA VAL A 218 -17.00 15.07 8.77
C VAL A 218 -18.23 15.93 8.48
N GLY A 219 -19.21 15.40 7.73
CA GLY A 219 -20.48 16.10 7.52
C GLY A 219 -20.42 17.31 6.58
N LEU A 220 -19.32 17.52 5.83
CA LEU A 220 -19.17 18.67 4.96
C LEU A 220 -19.65 18.41 3.53
N ASN A 221 -20.19 19.45 2.90
CA ASN A 221 -20.45 19.49 1.48
C ASN A 221 -19.14 19.65 0.68
N ILE A 222 -19.07 19.00 -0.49
CA ILE A 222 -17.90 19.08 -1.36
C ILE A 222 -18.09 20.22 -2.37
N LEU A 223 -17.24 21.23 -2.28
CA LEU A 223 -17.23 22.36 -3.22
C LEU A 223 -16.57 21.95 -4.55
N GLY A 224 -15.50 21.17 -4.49
CA GLY A 224 -14.82 20.63 -5.66
C GLY A 224 -13.80 19.58 -5.29
N THR A 225 -13.40 18.77 -6.29
CA THR A 225 -12.38 17.72 -6.13
C THR A 225 -11.26 17.98 -7.13
N ILE A 226 -10.04 18.16 -6.62
CA ILE A 226 -8.86 18.49 -7.42
C ILE A 226 -7.96 17.25 -7.48
N SER A 227 -7.78 16.72 -8.68
CA SER A 227 -6.89 15.58 -8.91
C SER A 227 -5.43 15.97 -8.75
N ARG A 228 -4.62 15.00 -8.32
CA ARG A 228 -3.18 15.16 -8.23
C ARG A 228 -2.58 15.47 -9.61
N ILE A 229 -1.86 16.57 -9.69
CA ILE A 229 -1.07 16.93 -10.87
C ILE A 229 0.40 16.75 -10.51
N GLU A 230 1.14 16.01 -11.34
CA GLU A 230 2.58 15.86 -11.16
C GLU A 230 3.27 17.20 -11.36
N LYS A 231 3.91 17.70 -10.30
CA LYS A 231 4.67 18.95 -10.34
C LYS A 231 6.02 18.67 -11.00
N ASN A 232 6.37 19.48 -12.01
CA ASN A 232 7.76 19.56 -12.42
C ASN A 232 8.60 20.12 -11.25
N LYS A 233 9.81 19.60 -11.05
CA LYS A 233 10.70 19.97 -9.93
C LYS A 233 10.91 21.50 -9.77
N ASN A 234 10.68 22.27 -10.83
CA ASN A 234 10.89 23.74 -10.87
C ASN A 234 9.59 24.55 -10.81
N SER A 235 8.38 23.94 -10.66
CA SER A 235 7.15 24.73 -10.58
C SER A 235 6.87 25.15 -9.14
N LYS A 236 6.73 26.47 -8.90
CA LYS A 236 6.38 27.04 -7.59
C LYS A 236 4.96 26.72 -7.14
N GLY A 237 4.07 26.40 -8.08
CA GLY A 237 2.67 26.02 -7.87
C GLY A 237 1.94 25.82 -9.20
N LEU A 238 0.64 25.53 -9.12
CA LEU A 238 -0.24 25.34 -10.27
C LEU A 238 -1.31 26.43 -10.23
N LEU A 239 -1.34 27.28 -11.23
CA LEU A 239 -2.37 28.30 -11.39
C LEU A 239 -3.25 27.96 -12.59
N VAL A 240 -4.55 28.34 -12.53
CA VAL A 240 -5.52 28.14 -13.63
C VAL A 240 -5.12 28.84 -14.91
N THR A 241 -4.21 29.80 -14.83
CA THR A 241 -3.64 30.56 -15.97
C THR A 241 -2.43 29.86 -16.58
N ASP A 242 -1.89 28.82 -15.95
CA ASP A 242 -0.72 28.11 -16.46
C ASP A 242 -1.10 27.24 -17.66
N LYS A 243 -0.37 27.34 -18.76
CA LYS A 243 -0.59 26.55 -19.98
C LYS A 243 -0.46 25.04 -19.77
N LYS A 244 0.13 24.61 -18.64
CA LYS A 244 0.39 23.20 -18.30
C LYS A 244 -0.74 22.53 -17.51
N VAL A 245 -1.70 23.31 -17.00
CA VAL A 245 -2.85 22.74 -16.30
C VAL A 245 -3.87 22.23 -17.31
N GLY A 246 -4.41 21.04 -17.04
CA GLY A 246 -5.41 20.43 -17.91
C GLY A 246 -6.78 21.12 -17.78
N PHE A 247 -7.63 20.96 -18.79
CA PHE A 247 -9.00 21.47 -18.81
C PHE A 247 -9.79 21.13 -17.54
N ALA A 248 -9.67 19.89 -17.04
CA ALA A 248 -10.36 19.44 -15.84
C ALA A 248 -10.02 20.26 -14.58
N PHE A 249 -8.76 20.71 -14.45
CA PHE A 249 -8.34 21.55 -13.32
C PHE A 249 -9.05 22.91 -13.36
N THR A 250 -9.05 23.57 -14.53
CA THR A 250 -9.70 24.87 -14.71
C THR A 250 -11.22 24.76 -14.48
N GLU A 251 -11.85 23.73 -15.02
CA GLU A 251 -13.30 23.51 -14.83
C GLU A 251 -13.67 23.25 -13.37
N THR A 252 -12.81 22.54 -12.62
CA THR A 252 -13.03 22.36 -11.17
C THR A 252 -13.04 23.69 -10.43
N PHE A 253 -12.12 24.60 -10.73
CA PHE A 253 -12.12 25.92 -10.10
C PHE A 253 -13.31 26.79 -10.52
N LYS A 254 -13.78 26.69 -11.76
CA LYS A 254 -15.03 27.35 -12.18
C LYS A 254 -16.24 26.80 -11.41
N ALA A 255 -16.30 25.49 -11.16
CA ALA A 255 -17.35 24.89 -10.36
C ALA A 255 -17.30 25.34 -8.88
N ILE A 256 -16.09 25.39 -8.28
CA ILE A 256 -15.89 25.92 -6.92
C ILE A 256 -16.35 27.38 -6.86
N ARG A 257 -15.91 28.24 -7.80
CA ARG A 257 -16.33 29.62 -7.92
C ARG A 257 -17.85 29.75 -7.93
N THR A 258 -18.55 29.00 -8.79
CA THR A 258 -20.01 29.08 -8.90
C THR A 258 -20.70 28.79 -7.57
N LYS A 259 -20.19 27.85 -6.79
CA LYS A 259 -20.74 27.54 -5.46
C LYS A 259 -20.46 28.65 -4.44
N VAL A 260 -19.26 29.26 -4.49
CA VAL A 260 -18.90 30.41 -3.65
C VAL A 260 -19.73 31.63 -4.01
N GLU A 261 -19.89 31.95 -5.29
CA GLU A 261 -20.78 33.04 -5.77
C GLU A 261 -22.25 32.80 -5.35
N SER A 262 -22.72 31.55 -5.44
CA SER A 262 -24.07 31.21 -4.98
C SER A 262 -24.25 31.41 -3.48
N ASN A 263 -23.23 31.05 -2.66
CA ASN A 263 -23.25 31.33 -1.21
C ASN A 263 -23.25 32.84 -0.93
N ALA A 264 -22.40 33.57 -1.64
CA ALA A 264 -22.30 35.03 -1.51
C ALA A 264 -23.65 35.72 -1.78
N VAL A 265 -24.34 35.33 -2.85
CA VAL A 265 -25.66 35.90 -3.20
C VAL A 265 -26.75 35.54 -2.18
N ARG A 266 -26.72 34.28 -1.70
CA ARG A 266 -27.77 33.80 -0.79
C ARG A 266 -27.65 34.36 0.60
N GLU A 267 -26.42 34.47 1.15
CA GLU A 267 -26.16 34.84 2.53
C GLU A 267 -25.63 36.28 2.68
N GLY A 268 -25.32 36.97 1.59
CA GLY A 268 -24.70 38.30 1.60
C GLY A 268 -23.21 38.30 1.95
N ASN A 269 -22.56 37.15 1.82
CA ASN A 269 -21.16 36.96 2.18
C ASN A 269 -20.22 37.52 1.11
N ASN A 270 -19.16 38.23 1.53
CA ASN A 270 -18.09 38.65 0.62
C ASN A 270 -16.67 38.39 1.15
N VAL A 271 -16.53 38.02 2.43
CA VAL A 271 -15.23 37.68 3.04
C VAL A 271 -15.15 36.18 3.28
N PHE A 272 -14.33 35.50 2.52
CA PHE A 272 -14.16 34.05 2.56
C PHE A 272 -12.76 33.69 3.06
N MET A 273 -12.70 32.98 4.17
CA MET A 273 -11.46 32.38 4.67
C MET A 273 -11.20 31.04 4.02
N VAL A 274 -9.95 30.78 3.63
CA VAL A 274 -9.48 29.46 3.15
C VAL A 274 -8.46 28.90 4.13
N THR A 275 -8.76 27.78 4.73
CA THR A 275 -7.88 27.11 5.70
C THR A 275 -7.84 25.60 5.47
N SER A 276 -7.09 24.87 6.30
CA SER A 276 -7.01 23.40 6.29
C SER A 276 -6.77 22.86 7.69
N ALA A 277 -6.93 21.55 7.90
CA ALA A 277 -6.60 20.96 9.18
C ALA A 277 -5.08 20.84 9.42
N CYS A 278 -4.27 20.55 8.36
CA CYS A 278 -2.84 20.36 8.48
C CYS A 278 -2.05 21.22 7.48
N GLU A 279 -0.74 21.33 7.71
CA GLU A 279 0.17 22.01 6.76
C GLU A 279 0.22 21.30 5.41
N ASN A 280 0.55 22.05 4.35
CA ASN A 280 0.76 21.56 2.97
C ASN A 280 -0.44 20.81 2.36
N GLU A 281 -1.68 21.15 2.72
CA GLU A 281 -2.89 20.62 2.09
C GLU A 281 -3.29 21.37 0.82
N GLY A 282 -2.61 22.47 0.51
CA GLY A 282 -2.79 23.24 -0.72
C GLY A 282 -3.64 24.50 -0.56
N LYS A 283 -3.84 25.01 0.67
CA LYS A 283 -4.62 26.23 0.99
C LYS A 283 -4.31 27.39 0.03
N THR A 284 -3.04 27.81 0.03
CA THR A 284 -2.57 28.95 -0.79
C THR A 284 -2.78 28.75 -2.27
N THR A 285 -2.65 27.51 -2.78
CA THR A 285 -2.95 27.19 -4.17
C THR A 285 -4.44 27.35 -4.45
N ILE A 286 -5.30 26.94 -3.51
CA ILE A 286 -6.76 27.00 -3.67
C ILE A 286 -7.26 28.44 -3.51
N SER A 287 -6.81 29.17 -2.51
CA SER A 287 -7.17 30.59 -2.31
C SER A 287 -6.78 31.45 -3.51
N SER A 288 -5.55 31.30 -4.01
CA SER A 288 -5.07 32.04 -5.17
C SER A 288 -5.84 31.70 -6.46
N ASN A 289 -6.09 30.43 -6.73
CA ASN A 289 -6.84 30.02 -7.92
C ASN A 289 -8.32 30.41 -7.85
N LEU A 290 -8.93 30.40 -6.66
CA LEU A 290 -10.29 30.87 -6.45
C LEU A 290 -10.37 32.38 -6.73
N ALA A 291 -9.44 33.17 -6.18
CA ALA A 291 -9.37 34.59 -6.40
C ALA A 291 -9.22 34.91 -7.92
N ILE A 292 -8.28 34.25 -8.60
CA ILE A 292 -8.07 34.43 -10.05
C ILE A 292 -9.34 34.07 -10.83
N THR A 293 -10.00 32.98 -10.48
CA THR A 293 -11.17 32.49 -11.21
C THR A 293 -12.40 33.41 -11.01
N LEU A 294 -12.56 33.98 -9.80
CA LEU A 294 -13.57 35.00 -9.52
C LEU A 294 -13.32 36.30 -10.36
N ALA A 295 -12.07 36.75 -10.42
CA ALA A 295 -11.68 37.90 -11.22
C ALA A 295 -11.87 37.66 -12.74
N GLN A 296 -11.60 36.45 -13.23
CA GLN A 296 -11.91 36.06 -14.61
C GLN A 296 -13.42 36.15 -14.94
N ASN A 297 -14.28 36.09 -13.93
CA ASN A 297 -15.73 36.25 -14.06
C ASN A 297 -16.18 37.73 -13.87
N GLY A 298 -15.26 38.66 -13.93
CA GLY A 298 -15.55 40.10 -13.88
C GLY A 298 -15.77 40.64 -12.45
N LYS A 299 -15.37 39.91 -11.40
CA LYS A 299 -15.49 40.39 -10.02
C LYS A 299 -14.24 41.15 -9.59
N SER A 300 -14.44 42.19 -8.76
CA SER A 300 -13.35 42.84 -8.04
C SER A 300 -12.94 41.98 -6.85
N VAL A 301 -11.69 41.48 -6.85
CA VAL A 301 -11.24 40.49 -5.86
C VAL A 301 -9.96 40.94 -5.17
N LEU A 302 -9.98 40.86 -3.81
CA LEU A 302 -8.80 41.07 -2.99
C LEU A 302 -8.38 39.72 -2.39
N LEU A 303 -7.13 39.29 -2.61
CA LEU A 303 -6.50 38.14 -1.96
C LEU A 303 -5.57 38.62 -0.84
N ILE A 304 -5.79 38.17 0.38
CA ILE A 304 -4.99 38.52 1.56
C ILE A 304 -4.23 37.28 2.03
N ASP A 305 -2.90 37.36 2.10
CA ASP A 305 -2.06 36.36 2.75
C ASP A 305 -1.99 36.62 4.25
N ALA A 306 -2.79 35.92 5.03
CA ALA A 306 -2.81 35.96 6.47
C ALA A 306 -2.07 34.77 7.14
N ASP A 307 -1.40 33.89 6.37
CA ASP A 307 -0.44 32.92 6.89
C ASP A 307 0.91 33.62 7.17
N LEU A 308 0.90 34.52 8.16
CA LEU A 308 2.09 35.29 8.55
C LEU A 308 3.24 34.44 9.10
N ARG A 309 2.99 33.11 9.31
CA ARG A 309 4.03 32.15 9.74
C ARG A 309 4.83 31.63 8.55
N LYS A 310 4.13 31.30 7.45
CA LYS A 310 4.71 30.74 6.23
C LYS A 310 4.06 31.38 5.02
N PRO A 311 4.24 32.70 4.81
CA PRO A 311 3.60 33.40 3.72
C PRO A 311 4.03 32.81 2.37
N ALA A 312 3.07 32.51 1.52
CA ALA A 312 3.33 31.77 0.29
C ALA A 312 2.67 32.38 -0.95
N VAL A 313 1.71 33.28 -0.81
CA VAL A 313 0.99 33.92 -1.91
C VAL A 313 1.95 34.69 -2.83
N ALA A 314 2.85 35.50 -2.26
CA ALA A 314 3.81 36.29 -3.04
C ALA A 314 4.72 35.40 -3.89
N ASN A 315 5.20 34.29 -3.35
CA ASN A 315 6.02 33.33 -4.09
C ASN A 315 5.25 32.55 -5.15
N LEU A 316 3.98 32.16 -4.86
CA LEU A 316 3.12 31.43 -5.79
C LEU A 316 2.75 32.27 -7.00
N LEU A 317 2.40 33.53 -6.78
CA LEU A 317 2.05 34.49 -7.84
C LEU A 317 3.25 35.14 -8.54
N GLU A 318 4.48 34.79 -8.12
CA GLU A 318 5.74 35.34 -8.65
C GLU A 318 5.82 36.86 -8.57
N LEU A 319 5.34 37.42 -7.46
CA LEU A 319 5.34 38.86 -7.26
C LEU A 319 6.77 39.39 -7.08
N GLU A 320 7.03 40.60 -7.56
CA GLU A 320 8.28 41.30 -7.28
C GLU A 320 8.32 41.76 -5.82
N ARG A 321 9.50 41.65 -5.21
CA ARG A 321 9.70 42.10 -3.83
C ARG A 321 9.36 43.59 -3.70
N SER A 322 8.37 43.90 -2.85
CA SER A 322 7.98 45.25 -2.53
C SER A 322 8.81 45.79 -1.35
N GLN A 323 9.00 47.10 -1.31
CA GLN A 323 9.54 47.78 -0.12
C GLN A 323 8.51 47.86 1.01
N THR A 324 7.22 47.68 0.72
CA THR A 324 6.15 47.64 1.73
C THR A 324 6.14 46.26 2.43
N LYS A 325 5.93 46.32 3.72
CA LYS A 325 5.85 45.11 4.57
C LYS A 325 4.41 44.60 4.57
N GLY A 326 3.92 43.91 3.59
CA GLY A 326 2.63 43.25 3.48
C GLY A 326 1.60 43.51 4.59
N LEU A 327 0.79 42.49 4.93
CA LEU A 327 -0.24 42.59 5.96
C LEU A 327 0.36 42.90 7.34
N ALA A 328 1.46 42.21 7.70
CA ALA A 328 2.12 42.43 8.99
C ALA A 328 2.61 43.89 9.18
N GLY A 329 3.05 44.51 8.07
CA GLY A 329 3.48 45.89 8.06
C GLY A 329 2.33 46.89 8.27
N VAL A 330 1.18 46.63 7.68
CA VAL A 330 -0.04 47.47 7.89
C VAL A 330 -0.54 47.36 9.35
N ILE A 331 -0.64 46.12 9.87
CA ILE A 331 -1.06 45.88 11.24
C ILE A 331 -0.12 46.60 12.25
N ALA A 332 1.18 46.52 12.00
CA ALA A 332 2.17 47.19 12.86
C ALA A 332 2.25 48.71 12.64
N GLY A 333 1.44 49.30 11.76
CA GLY A 333 1.46 50.75 11.47
C GLY A 333 2.69 51.26 10.73
N LYS A 334 3.45 50.32 10.10
CA LYS A 334 4.68 50.64 9.35
C LYS A 334 4.42 50.90 7.85
N SER A 335 3.21 50.64 7.38
CA SER A 335 2.76 50.86 6.00
C SER A 335 1.30 51.28 6.00
N SER A 336 0.85 52.12 5.07
CA SER A 336 -0.58 52.39 4.86
C SER A 336 -1.22 51.21 4.12
N LEU A 337 -2.53 51.02 4.30
CA LEU A 337 -3.30 49.94 3.65
C LEU A 337 -3.27 50.12 2.13
N GLU A 338 -3.52 51.34 1.66
CA GLU A 338 -3.59 51.69 0.24
C GLU A 338 -2.26 51.45 -0.48
N ALA A 339 -1.12 51.75 0.16
CA ALA A 339 0.20 51.51 -0.40
C ALA A 339 0.57 49.99 -0.42
N THR A 340 -0.13 49.19 0.37
CA THR A 340 0.15 47.76 0.47
C THR A 340 -0.72 46.93 -0.46
N ILE A 341 -1.92 47.38 -0.80
CA ILE A 341 -2.78 46.73 -1.80
C ILE A 341 -2.14 46.88 -3.18
N ARG A 342 -1.81 45.76 -3.80
CA ARG A 342 -1.15 45.71 -5.12
C ARG A 342 -2.08 45.11 -6.17
N TYR A 343 -2.32 45.83 -7.25
CA TYR A 343 -3.02 45.26 -8.40
C TYR A 343 -2.07 44.46 -9.26
N ILE A 344 -2.44 43.22 -9.56
CA ILE A 344 -1.65 42.30 -10.39
C ILE A 344 -2.37 42.12 -11.72
N GLU A 345 -1.94 42.89 -12.72
CA GLU A 345 -2.55 42.94 -14.06
C GLU A 345 -2.67 41.56 -14.71
N LYS A 346 -1.62 40.75 -14.60
CA LYS A 346 -1.58 39.36 -15.15
C LYS A 346 -2.74 38.49 -14.71
N TYR A 347 -3.26 38.70 -13.50
CA TYR A 347 -4.32 37.89 -12.92
C TYR A 347 -5.62 38.65 -12.69
N ASN A 348 -5.60 39.96 -12.91
CA ASN A 348 -6.72 40.88 -12.65
C ASN A 348 -7.23 40.83 -11.21
N ILE A 349 -6.32 40.70 -10.22
CA ILE A 349 -6.63 40.67 -8.78
C ILE A 349 -5.84 41.71 -8.03
N PHE A 350 -6.38 42.11 -6.87
CA PHE A 350 -5.66 42.86 -5.86
C PHE A 350 -5.10 41.92 -4.82
N VAL A 351 -3.89 42.21 -4.30
CA VAL A 351 -3.20 41.30 -3.37
C VAL A 351 -2.54 42.07 -2.23
N ILE A 352 -2.72 41.55 -0.99
CA ILE A 352 -1.90 41.90 0.17
C ILE A 352 -1.12 40.66 0.53
N ALA A 353 0.21 40.64 0.39
CA ALA A 353 1.04 39.50 0.67
C ALA A 353 2.38 39.90 1.30
N ASP A 354 2.82 39.11 2.25
CA ASP A 354 4.13 39.20 2.88
C ASP A 354 5.14 38.29 2.18
N TYR A 355 6.43 38.62 2.27
CA TYR A 355 7.53 37.82 1.74
C TYR A 355 8.29 37.07 2.83
N HIS A 356 8.13 37.47 4.07
CA HIS A 356 8.83 36.93 5.22
C HIS A 356 7.84 36.64 6.34
N SER A 357 8.15 35.63 7.14
CA SER A 357 7.41 35.30 8.34
C SER A 357 7.50 36.46 9.36
N SER A 358 6.43 36.62 10.12
CA SER A 358 6.38 37.54 11.27
C SER A 358 6.77 36.81 12.56
N ASP A 359 7.32 37.55 13.52
CA ASP A 359 7.74 36.97 14.81
C ASP A 359 6.53 36.56 15.70
N ASN A 360 5.46 37.36 15.71
CA ASN A 360 4.27 37.15 16.58
C ASN A 360 2.97 37.16 15.72
N PRO A 361 2.73 36.14 14.86
CA PRO A 361 1.60 36.15 13.93
C PRO A 361 0.24 36.23 14.63
N SER A 362 -0.01 35.38 15.62
CA SER A 362 -1.31 35.31 16.31
C SER A 362 -1.65 36.64 17.03
N GLU A 363 -0.67 37.27 17.65
CA GLU A 363 -0.87 38.55 18.34
C GLU A 363 -1.22 39.64 17.32
N LEU A 364 -0.51 39.72 16.21
CA LEU A 364 -0.80 40.68 15.14
C LEU A 364 -2.22 40.51 14.59
N LEU A 365 -2.60 39.28 14.24
CA LEU A 365 -3.91 38.97 13.68
C LEU A 365 -5.06 39.24 14.67
N SER A 366 -4.82 39.13 15.98
CA SER A 366 -5.81 39.38 17.04
C SER A 366 -6.02 40.86 17.35
N THR A 367 -5.29 41.78 16.72
CA THR A 367 -5.43 43.20 16.97
C THR A 367 -6.71 43.79 16.40
N GLN A 368 -7.26 44.85 17.04
CA GLN A 368 -8.35 45.64 16.45
C GLN A 368 -8.01 46.15 15.04
N LYS A 369 -6.73 46.42 14.79
CA LYS A 369 -6.23 46.90 13.49
C LYS A 369 -6.54 45.93 12.35
N MET A 370 -6.47 44.61 12.60
CA MET A 370 -6.84 43.60 11.63
C MET A 370 -8.33 43.66 11.30
N ALA A 371 -9.19 43.80 12.28
CA ALA A 371 -10.62 43.99 12.10
C ALA A 371 -10.93 45.29 11.31
N ASP A 372 -10.22 46.38 11.62
CA ASP A 372 -10.37 47.65 10.92
C ASP A 372 -9.94 47.51 9.44
N ILE A 373 -8.88 46.75 9.13
CA ILE A 373 -8.44 46.50 7.77
C ILE A 373 -9.56 45.76 6.98
N ILE A 374 -10.08 44.63 7.55
CA ILE A 374 -11.15 43.90 6.88
C ILE A 374 -12.39 44.77 6.65
N LYS A 375 -12.76 45.55 7.67
CA LYS A 375 -13.90 46.50 7.54
C LYS A 375 -13.68 47.56 6.47
N ALA A 376 -12.47 48.10 6.37
CA ALA A 376 -12.14 49.08 5.35
C ALA A 376 -12.22 48.55 3.90
N VAL A 377 -11.76 47.31 3.68
CA VAL A 377 -11.75 46.73 2.31
C VAL A 377 -13.08 46.07 1.94
N ARG A 378 -13.97 45.78 2.90
CA ARG A 378 -15.23 45.05 2.68
C ARG A 378 -16.16 45.75 1.64
N SER A 379 -16.23 47.07 1.63
CA SER A 379 -17.05 47.81 0.68
C SER A 379 -16.40 48.03 -0.68
N GLU A 380 -15.10 47.82 -0.79
CA GLU A 380 -14.33 48.16 -2.00
C GLU A 380 -14.21 46.98 -2.98
N PHE A 381 -14.47 45.73 -2.50
CA PHE A 381 -14.31 44.53 -3.29
C PHE A 381 -15.56 43.64 -3.24
N ASP A 382 -15.90 43.03 -4.41
CA ASP A 382 -16.97 42.02 -4.48
C ASP A 382 -16.65 40.79 -3.65
N PHE A 383 -15.37 40.38 -3.64
CA PHE A 383 -14.87 39.24 -2.92
C PHE A 383 -13.52 39.51 -2.22
N ILE A 384 -13.41 39.12 -0.99
CA ILE A 384 -12.18 39.10 -0.20
C ILE A 384 -11.86 37.66 0.14
N ILE A 385 -10.75 37.13 -0.36
CA ILE A 385 -10.27 35.75 -0.09
C ILE A 385 -9.08 35.87 0.86
N ILE A 386 -9.17 35.21 2.03
CA ILE A 386 -8.12 35.26 3.06
C ILE A 386 -7.46 33.88 3.14
N ASP A 387 -6.20 33.77 2.73
CA ASP A 387 -5.38 32.58 2.91
C ASP A 387 -4.83 32.56 4.36
N THR A 388 -5.02 31.47 5.10
CA THR A 388 -4.63 31.40 6.51
C THR A 388 -3.76 30.20 6.84
N ALA A 389 -3.15 30.21 8.02
CA ALA A 389 -2.46 29.05 8.59
C ALA A 389 -3.44 27.89 8.86
N PRO A 390 -2.95 26.62 9.04
CA PRO A 390 -3.82 25.47 9.33
C PRO A 390 -4.55 25.59 10.67
N ALA A 391 -5.88 25.42 10.69
CA ALA A 391 -6.73 25.65 11.86
C ALA A 391 -6.47 24.68 13.03
N SER A 392 -6.10 23.42 12.79
CA SER A 392 -5.81 22.49 13.91
C SER A 392 -4.38 22.57 14.45
N VAL A 393 -3.56 23.48 13.92
CA VAL A 393 -2.15 23.60 14.33
C VAL A 393 -1.92 24.88 15.14
N VAL A 394 -2.59 25.97 14.75
CA VAL A 394 -2.42 27.29 15.34
C VAL A 394 -3.76 28.04 15.42
N THR A 395 -3.86 28.98 16.35
CA THR A 395 -5.08 29.77 16.60
C THR A 395 -5.34 30.87 15.57
N ASP A 396 -4.42 31.10 14.65
CA ASP A 396 -4.49 32.17 13.65
C ASP A 396 -5.76 32.09 12.79
N ALA A 397 -6.14 30.88 12.35
CA ALA A 397 -7.35 30.65 11.57
C ALA A 397 -8.63 30.92 12.41
N SER A 398 -8.64 30.58 13.70
CA SER A 398 -9.76 30.84 14.60
C SER A 398 -9.98 32.35 14.79
N VAL A 399 -8.91 33.12 14.87
CA VAL A 399 -8.99 34.59 14.94
C VAL A 399 -9.57 35.16 13.63
N ILE A 400 -9.05 34.74 12.49
CA ILE A 400 -9.52 35.22 11.18
C ILE A 400 -10.97 34.77 10.89
N SER A 401 -11.39 33.59 11.40
CA SER A 401 -12.76 33.13 11.22
C SER A 401 -13.78 34.12 11.79
N SER A 402 -13.50 34.76 12.92
CA SER A 402 -14.39 35.79 13.53
C SER A 402 -14.52 37.06 12.67
N LEU A 403 -13.62 37.28 11.74
CA LEU A 403 -13.62 38.43 10.82
C LEU A 403 -14.12 38.06 9.41
N SER A 404 -14.43 36.78 9.19
CA SER A 404 -14.86 36.23 7.90
C SER A 404 -16.35 35.89 7.94
N ASP A 405 -17.01 35.93 6.79
CA ASP A 405 -18.42 35.56 6.68
C ASP A 405 -18.59 34.04 6.52
N ALA A 406 -17.66 33.41 5.80
CA ALA A 406 -17.69 31.98 5.53
C ALA A 406 -16.29 31.40 5.40
N THR A 407 -16.17 30.08 5.66
CA THR A 407 -14.91 29.36 5.56
C THR A 407 -14.99 28.24 4.51
N ILE A 408 -13.94 28.12 3.72
CA ILE A 408 -13.69 27.01 2.81
C ILE A 408 -12.58 26.15 3.41
N LEU A 409 -12.89 24.89 3.74
CA LEU A 409 -11.90 23.98 4.28
C LEU A 409 -11.21 23.20 3.15
N VAL A 410 -9.89 23.15 3.18
CA VAL A 410 -9.11 22.32 2.26
C VAL A 410 -8.75 21.00 2.95
N VAL A 411 -9.12 19.89 2.33
CA VAL A 411 -8.85 18.54 2.82
C VAL A 411 -8.04 17.79 1.76
N CYS A 412 -6.82 17.38 2.09
CA CYS A 412 -5.97 16.63 1.17
C CYS A 412 -6.11 15.12 1.40
N GLU A 413 -6.21 14.35 0.30
CA GLU A 413 -6.32 12.88 0.35
C GLU A 413 -5.18 12.27 1.18
N ASN A 414 -5.53 11.36 2.10
CA ASN A 414 -4.60 10.60 2.96
C ASN A 414 -3.64 11.48 3.80
N LYS A 415 -4.06 12.67 4.22
CA LYS A 415 -3.16 13.58 4.94
C LYS A 415 -3.61 13.86 6.38
N ALA A 416 -4.65 14.64 6.55
CA ALA A 416 -5.14 14.97 7.89
C ALA A 416 -5.95 13.81 8.48
N PRO A 417 -5.72 13.44 9.76
CA PRO A 417 -6.63 12.56 10.49
C PRO A 417 -8.02 13.20 10.65
N VAL A 418 -9.06 12.37 10.58
CA VAL A 418 -10.46 12.82 10.66
C VAL A 418 -10.73 13.64 11.93
N ASN A 419 -10.15 13.22 13.06
CA ASN A 419 -10.31 13.97 14.32
C ASN A 419 -9.77 15.40 14.23
N ARG A 420 -8.62 15.63 13.57
CA ARG A 420 -8.08 16.98 13.36
C ARG A 420 -8.95 17.82 12.45
N ILE A 421 -9.55 17.19 11.42
CA ILE A 421 -10.49 17.89 10.53
C ILE A 421 -11.73 18.32 11.32
N ARG A 422 -12.29 17.44 12.15
CA ARG A 422 -13.43 17.77 13.03
C ARG A 422 -13.10 18.89 14.02
N MET A 423 -11.96 18.79 14.69
CA MET A 423 -11.51 19.85 15.60
C MET A 423 -11.39 21.20 14.88
N ALA A 424 -10.82 21.23 13.68
CA ALA A 424 -10.73 22.45 12.88
C ALA A 424 -12.11 23.03 12.54
N ILE A 425 -13.08 22.18 12.17
CA ILE A 425 -14.45 22.59 11.86
C ILE A 425 -15.15 23.16 13.13
N ASP A 426 -15.05 22.45 14.24
CA ASP A 426 -15.67 22.84 15.50
C ASP A 426 -15.11 24.17 16.00
N ASP A 427 -13.79 24.36 15.91
CA ASP A 427 -13.10 25.58 16.33
C ASP A 427 -13.50 26.78 15.46
N ILE A 428 -13.58 26.60 14.13
CA ILE A 428 -14.01 27.66 13.22
C ILE A 428 -15.48 28.03 13.46
N ASN A 429 -16.37 27.05 13.55
CA ASN A 429 -17.80 27.30 13.76
C ASN A 429 -18.08 27.96 15.11
N THR A 430 -17.30 27.64 16.14
CA THR A 430 -17.44 28.25 17.47
C THR A 430 -17.01 29.73 17.46
N ASN A 431 -16.06 30.10 16.60
CA ASN A 431 -15.51 31.45 16.51
C ASN A 431 -16.25 32.38 15.50
N GLY A 432 -17.27 31.90 14.81
CA GLY A 432 -18.25 32.75 14.11
C GLY A 432 -18.38 32.60 12.60
N ALA A 433 -17.45 31.97 11.88
CA ALA A 433 -17.60 31.71 10.45
C ALA A 433 -18.08 30.27 10.20
N GLU A 434 -19.17 30.11 9.45
CA GLU A 434 -19.63 28.78 9.04
C GLU A 434 -18.69 28.17 8.01
N VAL A 435 -18.36 26.86 8.20
CA VAL A 435 -17.67 26.10 7.16
C VAL A 435 -18.67 25.66 6.09
N ILE A 436 -18.75 26.40 4.97
CA ILE A 436 -19.73 26.20 3.88
C ILE A 436 -19.47 24.91 3.08
N GLY A 437 -18.28 24.34 3.20
CA GLY A 437 -17.90 23.10 2.55
C GLY A 437 -16.40 22.94 2.44
N CYS A 438 -15.99 21.85 1.77
CA CYS A 438 -14.58 21.58 1.57
C CYS A 438 -14.18 21.43 0.11
N VAL A 439 -12.91 21.75 -0.18
CA VAL A 439 -12.23 21.39 -1.43
C VAL A 439 -11.37 20.17 -1.16
N TYR A 440 -11.71 19.04 -1.80
CA TYR A 440 -10.94 17.80 -1.67
C TYR A 440 -9.79 17.78 -2.66
N ASN A 441 -8.57 17.85 -2.15
CA ASN A 441 -7.38 18.15 -2.93
C ASN A 441 -6.44 16.94 -3.07
N ASN A 442 -5.63 16.94 -4.14
CA ASN A 442 -4.56 15.98 -4.41
C ASN A 442 -5.04 14.54 -4.54
N THR A 443 -6.24 14.34 -5.11
CA THR A 443 -6.83 13.01 -5.25
C THR A 443 -6.15 12.19 -6.35
N ILE A 444 -5.94 10.90 -6.08
CA ILE A 444 -5.39 9.99 -7.06
C ILE A 444 -6.53 9.53 -7.97
N THR A 445 -6.36 9.65 -9.28
CA THR A 445 -7.34 9.52 -10.38
C THR A 445 -8.21 8.22 -10.41
N GLY A 446 -8.30 7.47 -9.33
CA GLY A 446 -9.17 6.30 -9.19
C GLY A 446 -10.51 6.57 -8.49
N SER A 447 -10.59 7.62 -7.66
CA SER A 447 -11.79 7.96 -6.89
C SER A 447 -12.82 8.81 -7.66
N THR A 448 -12.38 9.50 -8.72
CA THR A 448 -13.27 10.33 -9.54
C THR A 448 -14.18 9.54 -10.49
N LYS A 449 -13.89 8.27 -10.79
CA LYS A 449 -14.73 7.43 -11.69
C LYS A 449 -16.13 7.13 -11.12
N LYS A 450 -16.31 7.16 -9.80
CA LYS A 450 -17.63 6.92 -9.17
C LYS A 450 -18.52 8.16 -9.10
N TYR A 451 -17.92 9.35 -9.05
CA TYR A 451 -18.69 10.62 -8.98
C TYR A 451 -19.32 10.99 -10.33
N GLY A 452 -18.87 10.40 -11.44
CA GLY A 452 -19.46 10.55 -12.76
C GLY A 452 -20.87 9.98 -12.92
N LYS A 453 -21.39 9.24 -11.93
CA LYS A 453 -22.74 8.66 -11.99
C LYS A 453 -23.84 9.65 -11.53
N TYR A 454 -23.47 10.68 -10.78
CA TYR A 454 -24.38 11.81 -10.43
C TYR A 454 -24.22 13.02 -11.35
N GLY A 455 -23.16 13.06 -12.18
CA GLY A 455 -22.92 14.09 -13.18
C GLY A 455 -23.59 13.83 -14.54
N LYS A 456 -24.54 12.90 -14.65
CA LYS A 456 -25.21 12.58 -15.91
C LYS A 456 -26.31 13.57 -16.30
N TYR A 457 -26.45 14.64 -15.55
CA TYR A 457 -27.24 15.81 -15.94
C TYR A 457 -26.31 17.01 -16.09
N GLY A 458 -25.82 17.22 -17.30
CA GLY A 458 -25.12 18.43 -17.66
C GLY A 458 -23.84 18.19 -18.45
N TYR A 459 -23.93 18.52 -19.71
CA TYR A 459 -22.94 18.65 -20.77
C TYR A 459 -22.51 17.38 -21.50
N GLY A 460 -23.34 17.09 -22.51
CA GLY A 460 -23.00 16.21 -23.62
C GLY A 460 -21.71 16.65 -24.30
N THR A 461 -20.93 15.66 -24.67
CA THR A 461 -19.78 15.76 -25.55
C THR A 461 -20.22 16.32 -26.91
N TYR A 462 -20.11 17.61 -27.13
CA TYR A 462 -20.11 18.20 -28.47
C TYR A 462 -18.66 18.20 -28.97
N GLY A 463 -18.30 17.12 -29.63
CA GLY A 463 -17.13 17.10 -30.50
C GLY A 463 -17.47 17.81 -31.81
N TYR A 464 -17.03 19.02 -31.97
CA TYR A 464 -17.00 19.66 -33.29
C TYR A 464 -15.83 19.10 -34.08
N GLY A 465 -16.15 18.10 -34.92
CA GLY A 465 -15.28 17.72 -36.03
C GLY A 465 -15.61 18.56 -37.25
N TYR A 466 -14.78 19.54 -37.55
CA TYR A 466 -14.77 20.17 -38.90
C TYR A 466 -14.10 19.16 -39.84
N GLY A 467 -14.89 18.67 -40.79
CA GLY A 467 -14.45 17.90 -41.93
C GLY A 467 -15.35 18.20 -43.10
N SER A 468 -14.93 19.14 -43.93
CA SER A 468 -15.54 19.49 -45.22
C SER A 468 -15.37 18.33 -46.21
N GLY A 469 -16.44 17.94 -46.90
CA GLY A 469 -16.38 16.97 -47.99
C GLY A 469 -17.74 16.82 -48.69
N TYR A 470 -18.02 17.70 -49.64
CA TYR A 470 -19.11 17.53 -50.60
C TYR A 470 -18.85 16.35 -51.53
N GLY A 471 -19.81 15.45 -51.68
CA GLY A 471 -19.76 14.36 -52.64
C GLY A 471 -21.17 13.85 -52.95
N TYR A 472 -21.81 14.43 -53.98
CA TYR A 472 -23.02 13.88 -54.60
C TYR A 472 -22.63 12.63 -55.41
N GLY A 473 -23.38 11.56 -55.24
CA GLY A 473 -23.25 10.35 -56.11
C GLY A 473 -24.51 9.52 -56.07
N TYR A 474 -25.36 9.71 -57.07
CA TYR A 474 -26.44 8.82 -57.44
C TYR A 474 -25.88 7.56 -58.08
N GLY A 475 -26.41 6.37 -57.75
CA GLY A 475 -26.04 5.11 -58.44
C GLY A 475 -26.93 3.94 -58.06
N TYR A 476 -27.80 3.60 -58.99
CA TYR A 476 -28.73 2.48 -59.10
C TYR A 476 -28.12 1.12 -58.75
N GLY A 477 -29.03 0.23 -58.35
CA GLY A 477 -28.79 -1.17 -58.03
C GLY A 477 -28.40 -2.07 -59.21
N GLN A 478 -27.99 -3.28 -58.87
CA GLN A 478 -28.41 -4.54 -59.51
C GLN A 478 -27.91 -5.76 -58.73
N SER A 479 -28.81 -6.69 -58.53
CA SER A 479 -28.62 -8.05 -58.09
C SER A 479 -27.86 -8.92 -59.11
N LYS A 480 -27.10 -9.95 -58.64
CA LYS A 480 -26.98 -11.32 -59.17
C LYS A 480 -25.92 -12.06 -58.34
N SER A 481 -26.29 -13.06 -57.59
CA SER A 481 -26.38 -14.52 -57.75
C SER A 481 -25.12 -15.22 -58.28
N SER A 482 -24.70 -16.23 -57.47
CA SER A 482 -24.07 -17.51 -57.78
C SER A 482 -22.64 -17.55 -58.34
N LYS A 483 -21.72 -18.03 -57.60
CA LYS A 483 -21.24 -19.44 -57.62
C LYS A 483 -20.36 -19.71 -56.40
#